data_35672b902f084e7d933fcbada3e5583a
#
_entry.id   35672b902f084e7d933fcbada3e5583a
#
_cell.length_a   1.000
_cell.length_b   1.000
_cell.length_c   1.000
_cell.angle_alpha   90.00
_cell.angle_beta   90.00
_cell.angle_gamma   90.00
#
_symmetry.space_group_name_H-M   'P 1'
#
loop_
_entity.id
_entity.type
_entity.pdbx_description
1 polymer ?
#
loop_
_entity_poly.entity_id
_entity_poly.type
_entity_poly.pdbx_seq_one_letter_code
_entity_poly.pdbx_strand_id
1 'polypeptide(L)'
;KQLDKNKISLDELHKVRKYVTELESIQKNVYSIDGPVAKSLRSWALEIISEKASEYLEKLNTKIQRISLSQKTRDVNITCYARSTMLELESLSGGEQVSIALSLRLGMAHLLGSSNLNFMILDEPTTHLDSERRKALVEVLSQLANIRGENASMQFIIISHDAEIFEDSSVENIY
;
A
#
# COMPACT_ATOMS: atom_id res chain seq x y z
N LYS A 1 -27.72 -34.92 -46.76
CA LYS A 1 -27.82 -35.17 -45.29
C LYS A 1 -26.48 -35.12 -44.55
N GLN A 2 -25.42 -35.83 -45.02
CA GLN A 2 -24.10 -35.82 -44.38
C GLN A 2 -23.39 -34.48 -44.63
N LEU A 3 -23.45 -33.94 -45.85
CA LEU A 3 -22.88 -32.67 -46.26
C LEU A 3 -23.50 -31.46 -45.48
N ASP A 4 -24.81 -31.53 -45.25
CA ASP A 4 -25.51 -30.46 -44.52
C ASP A 4 -25.16 -30.45 -43.05
N LYS A 5 -25.00 -31.62 -42.42
CA LYS A 5 -24.49 -31.73 -41.03
C LYS A 5 -23.07 -31.19 -40.92
N ASN A 6 -22.20 -31.55 -41.86
CA ASN A 6 -20.82 -31.06 -41.83
C ASN A 6 -20.72 -29.55 -42.03
N LYS A 7 -21.60 -28.95 -42.86
CA LYS A 7 -21.68 -27.49 -43.01
C LYS A 7 -22.11 -26.78 -41.72
N ILE A 8 -23.13 -27.31 -41.04
CA ILE A 8 -23.60 -26.76 -39.77
C ILE A 8 -22.51 -26.81 -38.70
N SER A 9 -21.84 -27.98 -38.59
CA SER A 9 -20.73 -28.14 -37.63
C SER A 9 -19.53 -27.24 -37.95
N LEU A 10 -19.26 -26.95 -39.20
CA LEU A 10 -18.20 -26.03 -39.62
C LEU A 10 -18.57 -24.59 -39.27
N ASP A 11 -19.81 -24.18 -39.45
CA ASP A 11 -20.28 -22.84 -39.09
C ASP A 11 -20.25 -22.62 -37.56
N GLU A 12 -20.67 -23.61 -36.78
CA GLU A 12 -20.55 -23.59 -35.32
C GLU A 12 -19.10 -23.51 -34.88
N LEU A 13 -18.20 -24.27 -35.47
CA LEU A 13 -16.76 -24.21 -35.19
C LEU A 13 -16.16 -22.85 -35.50
N HIS A 14 -16.55 -22.21 -36.60
CA HIS A 14 -16.14 -20.85 -36.93
C HIS A 14 -16.61 -19.83 -35.91
N LYS A 15 -17.87 -19.94 -35.45
CA LYS A 15 -18.41 -19.06 -34.40
C LYS A 15 -17.62 -19.22 -33.10
N VAL A 16 -17.44 -20.46 -32.63
CA VAL A 16 -16.67 -20.72 -31.39
C VAL A 16 -15.25 -20.20 -31.52
N ARG A 17 -14.56 -20.44 -32.62
CA ARG A 17 -13.21 -19.97 -32.87
C ARG A 17 -13.13 -18.42 -32.82
N LYS A 18 -14.11 -17.75 -33.41
CA LYS A 18 -14.19 -16.27 -33.31
C LYS A 18 -14.34 -15.80 -31.89
N TYR A 19 -15.24 -16.39 -31.10
CA TYR A 19 -15.38 -16.02 -29.66
C TYR A 19 -14.11 -16.27 -28.87
N VAL A 20 -13.43 -17.40 -29.07
CA VAL A 20 -12.16 -17.69 -28.40
C VAL A 20 -11.12 -16.61 -28.73
N THR A 21 -10.97 -16.26 -30.01
CA THR A 21 -10.01 -15.23 -30.44
C THR A 21 -10.34 -13.85 -29.82
N GLU A 22 -11.63 -13.49 -29.74
CA GLU A 22 -12.07 -12.25 -29.11
C GLU A 22 -11.77 -12.25 -27.61
N LEU A 23 -12.04 -13.33 -26.89
CA LEU A 23 -11.73 -13.48 -25.47
C LEU A 23 -10.22 -13.44 -25.20
N GLU A 24 -9.41 -14.13 -26.00
CA GLU A 24 -7.95 -14.07 -25.92
C GLU A 24 -7.43 -12.64 -26.17
N SER A 25 -8.02 -11.93 -27.12
CA SER A 25 -7.70 -10.53 -27.38
C SER A 25 -8.02 -9.63 -26.18
N ILE A 26 -9.18 -9.81 -25.55
CA ILE A 26 -9.55 -9.08 -24.34
C ILE A 26 -8.60 -9.40 -23.19
N GLN A 27 -8.32 -10.69 -22.96
CA GLN A 27 -7.38 -11.12 -21.94
C GLN A 27 -6.00 -10.49 -22.13
N LYS A 28 -5.48 -10.51 -23.35
CA LYS A 28 -4.15 -10.00 -23.69
C LYS A 28 -4.07 -8.47 -23.66
N ASN A 29 -5.08 -7.78 -24.14
CA ASN A 29 -5.03 -6.32 -24.33
C ASN A 29 -5.61 -5.55 -23.15
N VAL A 30 -6.56 -6.10 -22.39
CA VAL A 30 -7.26 -5.42 -21.31
C VAL A 30 -6.78 -5.88 -19.94
N TYR A 31 -6.69 -7.20 -19.73
CA TYR A 31 -6.37 -7.80 -18.42
C TYR A 31 -4.90 -8.24 -18.27
N SER A 32 -4.04 -7.89 -19.21
CA SER A 32 -2.60 -8.13 -19.04
C SER A 32 -2.01 -7.29 -17.91
N ILE A 33 -0.84 -7.70 -17.40
CA ILE A 33 -0.10 -6.98 -16.34
C ILE A 33 0.18 -5.51 -16.73
N ASP A 34 0.38 -5.24 -18.01
CA ASP A 34 0.61 -3.89 -18.55
C ASP A 34 -0.65 -3.30 -19.20
N GLY A 35 -1.79 -3.98 -19.08
CA GLY A 35 -3.07 -3.56 -19.62
C GLY A 35 -3.70 -2.39 -18.85
N PRO A 36 -4.73 -1.76 -19.44
CA PRO A 36 -5.38 -0.59 -18.85
C PRO A 36 -6.00 -0.87 -17.48
N VAL A 37 -6.56 -2.06 -17.26
CA VAL A 37 -7.13 -2.44 -15.95
C VAL A 37 -6.06 -2.49 -14.87
N ALA A 38 -4.95 -3.18 -15.13
CA ALA A 38 -3.85 -3.28 -14.18
C ALA A 38 -3.19 -1.92 -13.89
N LYS A 39 -3.07 -1.06 -14.91
CA LYS A 39 -2.58 0.32 -14.74
C LYS A 39 -3.53 1.14 -13.86
N SER A 40 -4.83 1.07 -14.11
CA SER A 40 -5.83 1.80 -13.32
C SER A 40 -5.82 1.36 -11.85
N LEU A 41 -5.78 0.05 -11.60
CA LEU A 41 -5.72 -0.50 -10.24
C LEU A 41 -4.44 -0.08 -9.50
N ARG A 42 -3.28 -0.10 -10.18
CA ARG A 42 -2.03 0.36 -9.60
C ARG A 42 -2.05 1.85 -9.28
N SER A 43 -2.53 2.67 -10.20
CA SER A 43 -2.65 4.11 -9.96
C SER A 43 -3.55 4.42 -8.77
N TRP A 44 -4.69 3.76 -8.68
CA TRP A 44 -5.61 3.87 -7.55
C TRP A 44 -4.95 3.45 -6.23
N ALA A 45 -4.25 2.31 -6.22
CA ALA A 45 -3.56 1.83 -5.02
C ALA A 45 -2.45 2.80 -4.56
N LEU A 46 -1.65 3.33 -5.50
CA LEU A 46 -0.61 4.29 -5.20
C LEU A 46 -1.18 5.61 -4.66
N GLU A 47 -2.33 6.04 -5.17
CA GLU A 47 -3.03 7.23 -4.69
C GLU A 47 -3.50 7.06 -3.24
N ILE A 48 -4.19 5.97 -2.93
CA ILE A 48 -4.63 5.64 -1.55
C ILE A 48 -3.44 5.54 -0.60
N ILE A 49 -2.37 4.84 -0.99
CA ILE A 49 -1.17 4.72 -0.16
C ILE A 49 -0.54 6.11 0.07
N SER A 50 -0.46 6.95 -0.95
CA SER A 50 0.09 8.31 -0.85
C SER A 50 -0.70 9.19 0.11
N GLU A 51 -2.03 9.14 0.02
CA GLU A 51 -2.94 9.87 0.89
C GLU A 51 -2.78 9.42 2.35
N LYS A 52 -2.89 8.13 2.60
CA LYS A 52 -2.79 7.58 3.97
C LYS A 52 -1.39 7.73 4.55
N ALA A 53 -0.34 7.52 3.76
CA ALA A 53 1.02 7.77 4.21
C ALA A 53 1.23 9.25 4.59
N SER A 54 0.66 10.19 3.84
CA SER A 54 0.73 11.62 4.17
C SER A 54 0.02 11.95 5.49
N GLU A 55 -1.16 11.37 5.75
CA GLU A 55 -1.88 11.52 7.02
C GLU A 55 -1.04 11.01 8.22
N TYR A 56 -0.38 9.85 8.08
CA TYR A 56 0.49 9.32 9.13
C TYR A 56 1.75 10.16 9.30
N LEU A 57 2.32 10.65 8.21
CA LEU A 57 3.52 11.48 8.24
C LEU A 57 3.27 12.81 8.97
N GLU A 58 2.10 13.42 8.78
CA GLU A 58 1.70 14.62 9.50
C GLU A 58 1.65 14.37 11.02
N LYS A 59 1.11 13.22 11.45
CA LYS A 59 1.07 12.82 12.86
C LYS A 59 2.46 12.57 13.45
N LEU A 60 3.42 12.12 12.65
CA LEU A 60 4.81 11.89 13.06
C LEU A 60 5.63 13.19 13.19
N ASN A 61 4.98 14.34 13.10
CA ASN A 61 5.57 15.68 13.33
C ASN A 61 6.88 15.91 12.54
N THR A 62 6.84 15.63 11.25
CA THR A 62 7.96 15.88 10.34
C THR A 62 7.78 17.23 9.62
N LYS A 63 8.86 17.75 9.03
CA LYS A 63 8.77 18.92 8.14
C LYS A 63 8.08 18.60 6.81
N ILE A 64 7.95 17.31 6.50
CA ILE A 64 7.37 16.82 5.27
C ILE A 64 5.87 16.67 5.48
N GLN A 65 5.09 17.26 4.61
CA GLN A 65 3.63 17.31 4.74
C GLN A 65 2.92 16.33 3.81
N ARG A 66 3.57 15.96 2.73
CA ARG A 66 2.94 15.10 1.71
C ARG A 66 3.96 14.20 1.03
N ILE A 67 3.53 12.97 0.81
CA ILE A 67 4.19 11.98 -0.02
C ILE A 67 3.32 11.74 -1.24
N SER A 68 3.92 11.64 -2.41
CA SER A 68 3.25 11.24 -3.63
C SER A 68 3.99 10.07 -4.25
N LEU A 69 3.25 8.99 -4.51
CA LEU A 69 3.74 7.83 -5.22
C LEU A 69 3.28 7.89 -6.68
N SER A 70 4.19 7.70 -7.59
CA SER A 70 3.87 7.63 -9.02
C SER A 70 4.57 6.46 -9.69
N GLN A 71 3.92 5.84 -10.66
CA GLN A 71 4.53 4.77 -11.43
C GLN A 71 5.33 5.37 -12.59
N LYS A 72 6.62 5.02 -12.66
CA LYS A 72 7.49 5.34 -13.78
C LYS A 72 8.01 4.02 -14.37
N THR A 73 7.42 3.60 -15.50
CA THR A 73 7.74 2.33 -16.16
C THR A 73 7.44 1.12 -15.27
N ARG A 74 8.43 0.54 -14.61
CA ARG A 74 8.29 -0.61 -13.67
C ARG A 74 8.55 -0.24 -12.22
N ASP A 75 9.09 0.95 -11.98
CA ASP A 75 9.46 1.43 -10.66
C ASP A 75 8.40 2.36 -10.09
N VAL A 76 8.35 2.45 -8.77
CA VAL A 76 7.54 3.43 -8.05
C VAL A 76 8.46 4.57 -7.63
N ASN A 77 8.14 5.77 -8.08
CA ASN A 77 8.85 6.97 -7.68
C ASN A 77 8.18 7.58 -6.44
N ILE A 78 8.98 7.93 -5.44
CA ILE A 78 8.54 8.58 -4.21
C ILE A 78 8.94 10.05 -4.30
N THR A 79 7.96 10.94 -4.21
CA THR A 79 8.18 12.38 -4.18
C THR A 79 7.68 12.92 -2.84
N CYS A 80 8.54 13.67 -2.15
CA CYS A 80 8.22 14.28 -0.86
C CYS A 80 8.02 15.79 -1.01
N TYR A 81 7.12 16.36 -0.23
CA TYR A 81 6.83 17.79 -0.25
C TYR A 81 6.86 18.38 1.15
N ALA A 82 7.67 19.43 1.34
CA ALA A 82 7.62 20.30 2.51
C ALA A 82 6.97 21.62 2.09
N ARG A 83 5.76 21.87 2.56
CA ARG A 83 4.90 22.97 2.06
C ARG A 83 4.70 22.87 0.55
N SER A 84 5.29 23.79 -0.23
CA SER A 84 5.19 23.81 -1.69
C SER A 84 6.48 23.36 -2.39
N THR A 85 7.50 22.98 -1.63
CA THR A 85 8.82 22.61 -2.17
C THR A 85 8.92 21.10 -2.29
N MET A 86 9.30 20.63 -3.47
CA MET A 86 9.62 19.22 -3.71
C MET A 86 11.00 18.91 -3.15
N LEU A 87 11.12 17.80 -2.41
CA LEU A 87 12.34 17.33 -1.80
C LEU A 87 12.73 15.99 -2.37
N GLU A 88 14.00 15.81 -2.62
CA GLU A 88 14.58 14.52 -2.97
C GLU A 88 14.81 13.69 -1.70
N LEU A 89 14.57 12.40 -1.78
CA LEU A 89 14.66 11.48 -0.63
C LEU A 89 16.06 11.47 -0.01
N GLU A 90 17.09 11.61 -0.86
CA GLU A 90 18.50 11.63 -0.46
C GLU A 90 18.89 12.90 0.32
N SER A 91 18.13 13.97 0.17
CA SER A 91 18.37 15.24 0.87
C SER A 91 17.80 15.27 2.29
N LEU A 92 17.03 14.25 2.66
CA LEU A 92 16.35 14.18 3.95
C LEU A 92 17.25 13.60 5.05
N SER A 93 17.01 14.03 6.29
CA SER A 93 17.68 13.45 7.45
C SER A 93 17.27 11.98 7.65
N GLY A 94 18.12 11.20 8.34
CA GLY A 94 17.83 9.79 8.63
C GLY A 94 16.47 9.59 9.31
N GLY A 95 16.12 10.42 10.30
CA GLY A 95 14.83 10.36 10.98
C GLY A 95 13.65 10.69 10.07
N GLU A 96 13.80 11.62 9.12
CA GLU A 96 12.76 11.91 8.12
C GLU A 96 12.58 10.74 7.14
N GLN A 97 13.66 10.12 6.70
CA GLN A 97 13.61 8.93 5.83
C GLN A 97 12.90 7.76 6.54
N VAL A 98 13.21 7.52 7.82
CA VAL A 98 12.54 6.49 8.63
C VAL A 98 11.06 6.80 8.79
N SER A 99 10.70 8.06 9.09
CA SER A 99 9.30 8.49 9.21
C SER A 99 8.52 8.28 7.90
N ILE A 100 9.13 8.58 6.75
CA ILE A 100 8.53 8.32 5.43
C ILE A 100 8.33 6.82 5.21
N ALA A 101 9.37 6.02 5.45
CA ALA A 101 9.30 4.57 5.26
C ALA A 101 8.20 3.94 6.14
N LEU A 102 8.09 4.40 7.38
CA LEU A 102 7.07 3.95 8.32
C LEU A 102 5.67 4.38 7.87
N SER A 103 5.50 5.65 7.50
CA SER A 103 4.22 6.18 7.00
C SER A 103 3.74 5.44 5.74
N LEU A 104 4.65 5.09 4.83
CA LEU A 104 4.32 4.29 3.65
C LEU A 104 3.90 2.86 4.04
N ARG A 105 4.57 2.23 5.00
CA ARG A 105 4.19 0.91 5.52
C ARG A 105 2.79 0.93 6.15
N LEU A 106 2.49 1.95 6.95
CA LEU A 106 1.18 2.15 7.57
C LEU A 106 0.11 2.42 6.50
N GLY A 107 0.40 3.23 5.49
CA GLY A 107 -0.48 3.47 4.34
C GLY A 107 -0.79 2.20 3.56
N MET A 108 0.21 1.36 3.31
CA MET A 108 0.02 0.04 2.69
C MET A 108 -0.81 -0.89 3.58
N ALA A 109 -0.53 -0.91 4.89
CA ALA A 109 -1.30 -1.72 5.83
C ALA A 109 -2.77 -1.29 5.89
N HIS A 110 -3.05 0.01 5.80
CA HIS A 110 -4.41 0.53 5.73
C HIS A 110 -5.14 0.01 4.47
N LEU A 111 -4.49 0.02 3.32
CA LEU A 111 -5.06 -0.52 2.08
C LEU A 111 -5.32 -2.03 2.17
N LEU A 112 -4.39 -2.79 2.78
CA LEU A 112 -4.50 -4.24 2.95
C LEU A 112 -5.43 -4.63 4.10
N GLY A 113 -5.56 -3.80 5.13
CA GLY A 113 -6.42 -4.04 6.29
C GLY A 113 -7.90 -4.19 5.96
N SER A 114 -8.35 -3.60 4.83
CA SER A 114 -9.68 -3.86 4.27
C SER A 114 -9.85 -5.31 3.76
N SER A 115 -8.78 -6.10 3.69
CA SER A 115 -8.74 -7.47 3.18
C SER A 115 -8.44 -8.55 4.24
N ASN A 116 -8.76 -8.31 5.53
CA ASN A 116 -8.52 -9.21 6.67
C ASN A 116 -7.03 -9.40 7.06
N LEU A 117 -6.10 -8.62 6.53
CA LEU A 117 -4.72 -8.57 6.98
C LEU A 117 -4.57 -7.47 8.04
N ASN A 118 -4.92 -7.80 9.28
CA ASN A 118 -4.91 -6.90 10.43
C ASN A 118 -3.72 -7.16 11.38
N PHE A 119 -2.59 -7.59 10.83
CA PHE A 119 -1.40 -7.92 11.58
C PHE A 119 -0.14 -7.31 10.95
N MET A 120 0.71 -6.67 11.76
CA MET A 120 1.98 -6.08 11.32
C MET A 120 3.10 -6.37 12.33
N ILE A 121 4.26 -6.72 11.81
CA ILE A 121 5.50 -6.86 12.59
C ILE A 121 6.39 -5.65 12.28
N LEU A 122 6.80 -4.95 13.32
CA LEU A 122 7.72 -3.82 13.27
C LEU A 122 9.00 -4.19 14.02
N ASP A 123 10.10 -4.23 13.30
CA ASP A 123 11.43 -4.51 13.85
C ASP A 123 12.19 -3.18 13.97
N GLU A 124 12.52 -2.82 15.22
CA GLU A 124 13.21 -1.58 15.60
C GLU A 124 12.64 -0.31 14.95
N PRO A 125 11.32 -0.05 15.03
CA PRO A 125 10.68 1.05 14.32
C PRO A 125 11.10 2.44 14.82
N THR A 126 11.73 2.53 15.99
CA THR A 126 12.20 3.79 16.62
C THR A 126 13.64 4.14 16.25
N THR A 127 14.36 3.26 15.59
CA THR A 127 15.74 3.52 15.18
C THR A 127 15.84 4.81 14.36
N HIS A 128 16.76 5.70 14.76
CA HIS A 128 16.96 7.03 14.17
C HIS A 128 15.82 8.05 14.37
N LEU A 129 14.80 7.73 15.17
CA LEU A 129 13.79 8.71 15.59
C LEU A 129 14.26 9.44 16.85
N ASP A 130 13.98 10.74 16.91
CA ASP A 130 14.11 11.53 18.15
C ASP A 130 12.94 11.22 19.11
N SER A 131 13.06 11.65 20.37
CA SER A 131 12.08 11.35 21.42
C SER A 131 10.67 11.84 21.06
N GLU A 132 10.53 12.98 20.37
CA GLU A 132 9.22 13.52 19.99
C GLU A 132 8.55 12.62 18.95
N ARG A 133 9.29 12.17 17.93
CA ARG A 133 8.77 11.26 16.89
C ARG A 133 8.52 9.85 17.42
N ARG A 134 9.28 9.38 18.40
CA ARG A 134 9.01 8.09 19.07
C ARG A 134 7.65 8.12 19.76
N LYS A 135 7.36 9.17 20.53
CA LYS A 135 6.06 9.35 21.20
C LYS A 135 4.92 9.44 20.19
N ALA A 136 5.10 10.23 19.14
CA ALA A 136 4.12 10.32 18.06
C ALA A 136 3.87 8.97 17.38
N LEU A 137 4.92 8.15 17.17
CA LEU A 137 4.79 6.80 16.64
C LEU A 137 3.94 5.90 17.55
N VAL A 138 4.25 5.87 18.85
CA VAL A 138 3.49 5.10 19.85
C VAL A 138 2.02 5.49 19.83
N GLU A 139 1.73 6.78 19.76
CA GLU A 139 0.36 7.29 19.69
C GLU A 139 -0.36 6.83 18.42
N VAL A 140 0.29 6.91 17.26
CA VAL A 140 -0.26 6.46 15.98
C VAL A 140 -0.54 4.94 16.02
N LEU A 141 0.38 4.13 16.53
CA LEU A 141 0.20 2.69 16.64
C LEU A 141 -0.94 2.34 17.60
N SER A 142 -1.03 3.03 18.74
CA SER A 142 -2.11 2.87 19.70
C SER A 142 -3.48 3.25 19.09
N GLN A 143 -3.54 4.34 18.33
CA GLN A 143 -4.76 4.72 17.62
C GLN A 143 -5.19 3.65 16.61
N LEU A 144 -4.26 3.08 15.84
CA LEU A 144 -4.52 2.03 14.86
C LEU A 144 -4.97 0.71 15.51
N ALA A 145 -4.37 0.35 16.65
CA ALA A 145 -4.76 -0.83 17.42
C ALA A 145 -6.17 -0.68 18.03
N ASN A 146 -6.58 0.54 18.39
CA ASN A 146 -7.86 0.82 19.05
C ASN A 146 -9.01 1.18 18.09
N ILE A 147 -8.81 1.17 16.78
CA ILE A 147 -9.90 1.40 15.82
C ILE A 147 -10.90 0.25 15.94
N ARG A 148 -11.96 0.46 16.76
CA ARG A 148 -13.09 -0.46 16.89
C ARG A 148 -14.06 -0.20 15.73
N GLY A 149 -14.00 -1.03 14.71
CA GLY A 149 -14.94 -1.07 13.61
C GLY A 149 -15.27 -2.52 13.25
N GLU A 150 -16.22 -2.74 12.34
CA GLU A 150 -16.58 -4.07 11.83
C GLU A 150 -15.39 -4.80 11.16
N ASN A 151 -14.33 -4.08 10.83
CA ASN A 151 -13.04 -4.63 10.41
C ASN A 151 -12.10 -4.65 11.62
N ALA A 152 -11.64 -5.81 11.99
CA ALA A 152 -10.81 -6.11 13.16
C ALA A 152 -9.71 -5.06 13.42
N SER A 153 -9.48 -4.70 14.68
CA SER A 153 -8.37 -3.85 15.12
C SER A 153 -7.03 -4.40 14.61
N MET A 154 -6.13 -3.51 14.21
CA MET A 154 -4.81 -3.93 13.74
C MET A 154 -3.96 -4.40 14.90
N GLN A 155 -3.37 -5.58 14.80
CA GLN A 155 -2.45 -6.15 15.78
C GLN A 155 -1.00 -5.83 15.37
N PHE A 156 -0.20 -5.37 16.34
CA PHE A 156 1.21 -5.09 16.14
C PHE A 156 2.07 -6.01 17.00
N ILE A 157 3.10 -6.60 16.40
CA ILE A 157 4.25 -7.14 17.13
C ILE A 157 5.39 -6.16 16.92
N ILE A 158 5.90 -5.60 18.02
CA ILE A 158 7.00 -4.64 17.99
C ILE A 158 8.20 -5.30 18.66
N ILE A 159 9.30 -5.36 17.93
CA ILE A 159 10.60 -5.79 18.44
C ILE A 159 11.40 -4.51 18.64
N SER A 160 11.79 -4.22 19.87
CA SER A 160 12.59 -3.04 20.18
C SER A 160 13.35 -3.21 21.48
N HIS A 161 14.48 -2.53 21.58
CA HIS A 161 15.24 -2.37 22.82
C HIS A 161 14.95 -1.02 23.52
N ASP A 162 14.03 -0.24 22.99
CA ASP A 162 13.72 1.12 23.45
C ASP A 162 12.62 1.06 24.52
N ALA A 163 13.00 1.40 25.77
CA ALA A 163 12.10 1.37 26.92
C ALA A 163 10.90 2.34 26.77
N GLU A 164 11.07 3.46 26.07
CA GLU A 164 10.01 4.45 25.87
C GLU A 164 8.78 3.87 25.14
N ILE A 165 8.96 2.87 24.28
CA ILE A 165 7.85 2.19 23.61
C ILE A 165 6.97 1.44 24.60
N PHE A 166 7.57 0.84 25.63
CA PHE A 166 6.87 -0.02 26.58
C PHE A 166 6.23 0.78 27.72
N GLU A 167 6.82 1.91 28.10
CA GLU A 167 6.34 2.75 29.20
C GLU A 167 5.14 3.64 28.80
N ASP A 168 5.15 4.17 27.57
CA ASP A 168 4.13 5.11 27.08
C ASP A 168 3.01 4.44 26.26
N SER A 169 3.08 3.13 25.99
CA SER A 169 2.11 2.43 25.18
C SER A 169 1.13 1.60 26.01
N SER A 170 -0.12 1.49 25.54
CA SER A 170 -1.09 0.52 26.01
C SER A 170 -0.75 -0.89 25.47
N VAL A 171 0.48 -1.36 25.76
CA VAL A 171 0.93 -2.69 25.34
C VAL A 171 0.22 -3.72 26.23
N GLU A 172 -0.51 -4.65 25.61
CA GLU A 172 -1.24 -5.68 26.33
C GLU A 172 -0.30 -6.76 26.87
N ASN A 173 0.79 -7.07 26.19
CA ASN A 173 1.75 -8.12 26.56
C ASN A 173 3.17 -7.74 26.22
N ILE A 174 4.10 -7.90 27.17
CA ILE A 174 5.55 -7.76 27.01
C ILE A 174 6.18 -9.12 27.23
N TYR A 175 7.03 -9.55 26.32
CA TYR A 175 7.71 -10.86 26.38
C TYR A 175 9.23 -10.67 26.41
#